data_2e27add21a72f4772682a5c69b1c1e35
#
_entry.id   2e27add21a72f4772682a5c69b1c1e35
#
_cell.length_a   1.000
_cell.length_b   1.000
_cell.length_c   1.000
_cell.angle_alpha   90.00
_cell.angle_beta   90.00
_cell.angle_gamma   90.00
#
_symmetry.space_group_name_H-M   'P 1'
#
loop_
_entity.id
_entity.type
_entity.pdbx_description
1 polymer ?
#
loop_
_entity_poly.entity_id
_entity_poly.type
_entity_poly.pdbx_seq_one_letter_code
_entity_poly.pdbx_strand_id
1 'polypeptide(L)'
;MTRMPLTRWWMPACLAMMAVGCSDCGEPPAPVLAEIQFVGDRTSLESTFNANFKLEIRLDASNDQEVSVDFETVEGTALMGEDFDYQAGTVTFAPGELVKDIFIGVVIDDALESDEVFYVDLSNPTNGYLGAKTRAVCTILNDDTQLVIDIPEGGYDTPHDPNNPPAGMSLVWSDEFDGPGINTANWIHELGASGWGNQELQNYTNSSTNSYTEDGNLVIVALEEGGGYTSARMKSEGLQEFQFGRIDVRAVLPQGQGLWPAIWMLGANHGEVGWPECGEIDIMELKGDAPNKVYGTCHWGEIVSGGGHPNVGSTVFSDFPATYADEFHVFSLEWSPDTMVWLMNDEPYHMVTTQGTIDPAGYPTPFNDPFFFILNVAVGGTFLGYPDETTLFPQFMAIDYVRVYQ
;
A
#
# COMPACT_ATOMS: atom_id res chain seq x y z
N MET A 1 66.00 43.07 27.23
CA MET A 1 65.99 44.32 28.03
C MET A 1 64.84 44.21 28.99
N THR A 2 65.23 44.00 30.21
CA THR A 2 64.95 44.75 31.44
C THR A 2 63.49 44.63 31.91
N ARG A 3 63.20 44.14 33.01
CA ARG A 3 63.60 43.97 34.41
C ARG A 3 62.33 43.68 35.22
N MET A 4 62.39 42.62 36.02
CA MET A 4 61.65 42.55 37.31
C MET A 4 62.01 43.66 38.25
N PRO A 5 61.24 43.99 39.30
CA PRO A 5 61.44 43.37 40.60
C PRO A 5 60.14 43.13 41.41
N LEU A 6 60.00 42.05 42.17
CA LEU A 6 60.36 41.79 43.56
C LEU A 6 59.56 42.53 44.65
N THR A 7 58.88 41.73 45.46
CA THR A 7 58.77 41.60 46.93
C THR A 7 57.67 42.42 47.66
N ARG A 8 56.85 41.75 48.47
CA ARG A 8 56.93 41.75 49.93
C ARG A 8 55.93 40.79 50.60
N TRP A 9 56.46 39.99 51.46
CA TRP A 9 55.86 39.22 52.53
C TRP A 9 55.17 40.08 53.57
N TRP A 10 54.04 39.63 54.11
CA TRP A 10 53.60 39.85 55.49
C TRP A 10 52.72 38.71 55.96
N MET A 11 53.25 37.88 56.87
CA MET A 11 52.46 37.19 57.91
C MET A 11 52.58 38.09 59.14
N PRO A 12 51.61 38.21 60.05
CA PRO A 12 51.32 37.16 61.03
C PRO A 12 49.91 37.16 61.60
N ALA A 13 49.50 36.13 62.23
CA ALA A 13 49.04 36.02 63.61
C ALA A 13 48.07 34.83 63.77
N CYS A 14 48.60 33.87 64.50
CA CYS A 14 47.76 32.80 65.10
C CYS A 14 46.73 33.38 66.04
N LEU A 15 45.43 33.00 65.89
CA LEU A 15 44.46 33.08 66.95
C LEU A 15 43.87 31.66 67.13
N ALA A 16 44.31 31.02 68.19
CA ALA A 16 43.75 29.73 68.61
C ALA A 16 42.28 29.97 69.08
N MET A 17 41.26 29.41 68.34
CA MET A 17 39.98 29.23 68.94
C MET A 17 39.74 27.71 69.13
N MET A 18 39.43 27.43 70.37
CA MET A 18 39.09 26.08 70.88
C MET A 18 37.97 25.50 70.06
N ALA A 19 38.20 24.35 69.46
CA ALA A 19 37.20 23.52 68.89
C ALA A 19 36.34 22.88 70.01
N VAL A 20 35.12 23.35 70.16
CA VAL A 20 34.11 22.58 70.86
C VAL A 20 33.71 21.43 69.87
N GLY A 21 34.11 20.22 70.22
CA GLY A 21 33.75 19.00 69.47
C GLY A 21 32.27 18.81 69.51
N CYS A 22 31.63 18.96 68.38
CA CYS A 22 30.31 18.42 68.12
C CYS A 22 30.51 16.98 67.66
N SER A 23 30.45 16.03 68.57
CA SER A 23 30.47 14.60 68.29
C SER A 23 29.06 14.09 68.01
N ASP A 24 28.42 14.55 66.93
CA ASP A 24 27.22 13.91 66.41
C ASP A 24 26.94 14.46 64.99
N CYS A 25 27.93 14.38 64.10
CA CYS A 25 27.64 14.37 62.67
C CYS A 25 27.41 12.90 62.32
N GLY A 26 26.17 12.44 62.52
CA GLY A 26 25.73 11.14 61.97
C GLY A 26 26.09 11.12 60.48
N GLU A 27 26.62 10.02 59.98
CA GLU A 27 26.75 9.80 58.55
C GLU A 27 25.40 10.19 57.86
N PRO A 28 25.43 10.91 56.77
CA PRO A 28 24.18 11.17 56.01
C PRO A 28 23.50 9.83 55.76
N PRO A 29 22.18 9.72 55.98
CA PRO A 29 21.48 8.48 55.72
C PRO A 29 21.82 8.02 54.30
N ALA A 30 22.08 6.72 54.14
CA ALA A 30 22.33 6.14 52.84
C ALA A 30 21.19 6.55 51.86
N PRO A 31 21.51 6.92 50.64
CA PRO A 31 20.48 7.32 49.69
C PRO A 31 19.43 6.21 49.57
N VAL A 32 18.17 6.58 49.73
CA VAL A 32 17.05 5.62 49.52
C VAL A 32 16.94 5.40 48.02
N LEU A 33 17.33 4.21 47.57
CA LEU A 33 17.20 3.81 46.21
C LEU A 33 15.69 3.55 45.92
N ALA A 34 15.17 4.17 44.86
CA ALA A 34 13.78 3.97 44.45
C ALA A 34 13.64 2.69 43.60
N GLU A 35 12.53 1.94 43.78
CA GLU A 35 12.15 0.85 42.93
C GLU A 35 11.54 1.39 41.61
N ILE A 36 11.99 0.88 40.46
CA ILE A 36 11.57 1.30 39.13
C ILE A 36 10.83 0.14 38.48
N GLN A 37 9.60 0.36 38.06
CA GLN A 37 8.80 -0.66 37.39
C GLN A 37 7.72 -0.09 36.47
N PHE A 38 7.22 -0.92 35.55
CA PHE A 38 6.00 -0.61 34.81
C PHE A 38 4.77 -0.69 35.70
N VAL A 39 3.77 0.15 35.41
CA VAL A 39 2.48 0.14 36.12
C VAL A 39 1.59 -1.03 35.65
N GLY A 40 1.72 -1.45 34.40
CA GLY A 40 0.92 -2.55 33.86
C GLY A 40 1.25 -2.90 32.41
N ASP A 41 0.51 -3.87 31.89
CA ASP A 41 0.46 -4.23 30.50
C ASP A 41 -0.51 -3.32 29.74
N ARG A 42 -0.48 -3.37 28.41
CA ARG A 42 -1.36 -2.58 27.55
C ARG A 42 -1.92 -3.44 26.42
N THR A 43 -3.12 -3.09 25.98
CA THR A 43 -3.79 -3.67 24.82
C THR A 43 -4.37 -2.52 24.01
N SER A 44 -4.25 -2.58 22.69
CA SER A 44 -4.81 -1.62 21.75
C SER A 44 -5.31 -2.34 20.52
N LEU A 45 -6.30 -1.78 19.84
CA LEU A 45 -6.65 -2.17 18.48
C LEU A 45 -5.58 -1.62 17.53
N GLU A 46 -5.31 -2.36 16.46
CA GLU A 46 -4.34 -1.99 15.43
C GLU A 46 -4.76 -0.71 14.69
N SER A 47 -6.00 -0.63 14.22
CA SER A 47 -6.55 0.48 13.43
C SER A 47 -6.75 1.79 14.21
N THR A 48 -6.42 1.84 15.50
CA THR A 48 -6.60 3.06 16.30
C THR A 48 -5.73 4.20 15.76
N PHE A 49 -6.35 5.22 15.20
CA PHE A 49 -5.65 6.42 14.68
C PHE A 49 -4.65 6.98 15.70
N ASN A 50 -3.36 7.09 15.32
CA ASN A 50 -2.22 7.31 16.20
C ASN A 50 -2.07 6.20 17.27
N ALA A 51 -2.22 4.94 16.89
CA ALA A 51 -2.01 3.81 17.78
C ALA A 51 -0.59 3.86 18.37
N ASN A 52 -0.52 4.28 19.61
CA ASN A 52 0.70 4.30 20.39
C ASN A 52 0.43 3.64 21.73
N PHE A 53 1.23 2.63 22.05
CA PHE A 53 1.21 2.06 23.39
C PHE A 53 1.82 3.06 24.36
N LYS A 54 0.98 3.70 25.16
CA LYS A 54 1.43 4.51 26.28
C LYS A 54 1.74 3.61 27.48
N LEU A 55 3.02 3.50 27.83
CA LEU A 55 3.48 2.75 29.00
C LEU A 55 3.94 3.70 30.09
N GLU A 56 3.39 3.53 31.27
CA GLU A 56 3.75 4.30 32.45
C GLU A 56 4.83 3.56 33.25
N ILE A 57 5.96 4.23 33.52
CA ILE A 57 7.04 3.78 34.38
C ILE A 57 6.96 4.60 35.67
N ARG A 58 7.03 3.94 36.81
CA ARG A 58 6.87 4.58 38.13
C ARG A 58 8.00 4.24 39.08
N LEU A 59 8.34 5.23 39.91
CA LEU A 59 9.14 5.05 41.14
C LEU A 59 8.19 4.82 42.33
N ASP A 60 8.56 3.92 43.24
CA ASP A 60 7.82 3.66 44.50
C ASP A 60 7.98 4.79 45.53
N ALA A 61 9.09 5.51 45.45
CA ALA A 61 9.44 6.63 46.35
C ALA A 61 10.17 7.75 45.59
N SER A 62 9.96 8.99 46.03
CA SER A 62 10.73 10.12 45.49
C SER A 62 12.19 10.03 45.88
N ASN A 63 13.09 10.38 44.97
CA ASN A 63 14.54 10.48 45.19
C ASN A 63 14.97 11.94 45.05
N ASP A 64 15.92 12.36 45.89
CA ASP A 64 16.53 13.69 45.83
C ASP A 64 17.58 13.81 44.71
N GLN A 65 17.95 12.71 44.10
CA GLN A 65 18.83 12.61 42.95
C GLN A 65 18.06 12.21 41.71
N GLU A 66 18.63 12.49 40.55
CA GLU A 66 18.13 12.01 39.27
C GLU A 66 18.19 10.48 39.23
N VAL A 67 17.08 9.83 38.82
CA VAL A 67 16.99 8.39 38.64
C VAL A 67 16.79 8.10 37.17
N SER A 68 17.47 7.10 36.62
CA SER A 68 17.27 6.70 35.22
C SER A 68 17.17 5.19 35.04
N VAL A 69 16.55 4.79 33.95
CA VAL A 69 16.40 3.40 33.52
C VAL A 69 16.38 3.35 32.00
N ASP A 70 17.05 2.39 31.40
CA ASP A 70 16.95 2.12 29.98
C ASP A 70 15.73 1.25 29.67
N PHE A 71 15.15 1.46 28.47
CA PHE A 71 14.08 0.61 27.94
C PHE A 71 14.39 0.20 26.49
N GLU A 72 13.85 -0.94 26.08
CA GLU A 72 13.98 -1.47 24.72
C GLU A 72 12.76 -2.30 24.37
N THR A 73 12.26 -2.16 23.13
CA THR A 73 11.21 -3.03 22.58
C THR A 73 11.79 -4.38 22.17
N VAL A 74 11.04 -5.46 22.37
CA VAL A 74 11.44 -6.84 22.11
C VAL A 74 10.31 -7.58 21.41
N GLU A 75 10.62 -8.27 20.32
CA GLU A 75 9.66 -9.08 19.56
C GLU A 75 9.04 -10.18 20.40
N GLY A 76 7.78 -10.48 20.11
CA GLY A 76 7.02 -11.63 20.61
C GLY A 76 6.46 -12.43 19.46
N THR A 77 5.12 -12.43 19.28
CA THR A 77 4.47 -12.83 18.04
C THR A 77 4.47 -11.66 17.06
N ALA A 78 4.27 -10.43 17.54
CA ALA A 78 4.42 -9.22 16.76
C ALA A 78 5.88 -8.97 16.38
N LEU A 79 6.13 -8.60 15.13
CA LEU A 79 7.43 -8.41 14.50
C LEU A 79 7.79 -6.91 14.35
N MET A 80 9.03 -6.61 14.58
CA MET A 80 9.56 -5.26 14.46
C MET A 80 9.57 -4.77 13.01
N GLY A 81 8.94 -3.61 12.76
CA GLY A 81 8.85 -3.01 11.44
C GLY A 81 7.72 -3.55 10.58
N GLU A 82 7.08 -4.65 11.00
CA GLU A 82 5.83 -5.16 10.44
C GLU A 82 4.66 -4.66 11.30
N ASP A 83 4.67 -4.91 12.61
CA ASP A 83 3.57 -4.64 13.53
C ASP A 83 3.83 -3.50 14.51
N PHE A 84 5.09 -3.19 14.82
CA PHE A 84 5.46 -2.09 15.71
C PHE A 84 6.84 -1.49 15.41
N ASP A 85 7.02 -0.24 15.87
CA ASP A 85 8.30 0.46 15.73
C ASP A 85 9.33 -0.01 16.76
N TYR A 86 10.58 -0.28 16.29
CA TYR A 86 11.70 -0.44 17.22
C TYR A 86 11.95 0.84 18.00
N GLN A 87 11.99 0.74 19.33
CA GLN A 87 12.37 1.84 20.20
C GLN A 87 13.27 1.36 21.34
N ALA A 88 14.34 2.13 21.57
CA ALA A 88 15.19 2.00 22.74
C ALA A 88 15.61 3.39 23.21
N GLY A 89 15.81 3.55 24.51
CA GLY A 89 16.21 4.81 25.08
C GLY A 89 16.38 4.79 26.59
N THR A 90 16.68 5.94 27.17
CA THR A 90 16.80 6.12 28.61
C THR A 90 15.69 7.05 29.11
N VAL A 91 14.93 6.58 30.08
CA VAL A 91 13.96 7.39 30.83
C VAL A 91 14.62 7.96 32.07
N THR A 92 14.49 9.29 32.23
CA THR A 92 15.13 10.02 33.35
C THR A 92 14.04 10.71 34.17
N PHE A 93 14.06 10.46 35.48
CA PHE A 93 13.23 11.11 36.49
C PHE A 93 14.03 12.20 37.16
N ALA A 94 13.55 13.42 37.09
CA ALA A 94 14.16 14.54 37.86
C ALA A 94 13.93 14.33 39.37
N PRO A 95 14.75 14.97 40.22
CA PRO A 95 14.54 14.91 41.66
C PRO A 95 13.09 15.21 42.05
N GLY A 96 12.45 14.30 42.80
CA GLY A 96 11.08 14.42 43.22
C GLY A 96 10.04 13.89 42.22
N GLU A 97 10.40 13.53 41.01
CA GLU A 97 9.51 13.00 39.98
C GLU A 97 9.27 11.51 40.21
N LEU A 98 8.01 11.06 40.02
CA LEU A 98 7.60 9.70 40.33
C LEU A 98 7.10 8.91 39.12
N VAL A 99 6.75 9.57 38.02
CA VAL A 99 6.08 8.96 36.87
C VAL A 99 6.64 9.49 35.58
N LYS A 100 6.86 8.60 34.64
CA LYS A 100 7.20 8.89 33.25
C LYS A 100 6.39 8.00 32.32
N ASP A 101 6.05 8.56 31.16
CA ASP A 101 5.41 7.86 30.08
C ASP A 101 6.38 7.66 28.92
N ILE A 102 6.34 6.49 28.29
CA ILE A 102 6.92 6.22 26.98
C ILE A 102 5.80 5.83 26.01
N PHE A 103 6.05 6.03 24.73
CA PHE A 103 5.09 5.78 23.68
C PHE A 103 5.74 4.92 22.59
N ILE A 104 5.17 3.77 22.27
CA ILE A 104 5.65 2.86 21.23
C ILE A 104 4.64 2.88 20.08
N GLY A 105 5.08 3.18 18.85
CA GLY A 105 4.24 3.20 17.66
C GLY A 105 3.83 1.79 17.24
N VAL A 106 2.60 1.64 16.76
CA VAL A 106 2.08 0.45 16.08
C VAL A 106 2.05 0.74 14.59
N VAL A 107 2.45 -0.21 13.78
CA VAL A 107 2.26 -0.18 12.33
C VAL A 107 0.83 -0.62 12.07
N ILE A 108 0.10 0.17 11.29
CA ILE A 108 -1.30 -0.08 10.93
C ILE A 108 -1.29 -0.63 9.53
N ASP A 109 -1.88 -1.78 9.31
CA ASP A 109 -2.15 -2.29 7.97
C ASP A 109 -3.56 -2.90 7.91
N ASP A 110 -3.90 -3.61 6.85
CA ASP A 110 -5.21 -4.22 6.64
C ASP A 110 -5.08 -5.76 6.52
N ALA A 111 -4.00 -6.34 7.00
CA ALA A 111 -3.79 -7.78 6.99
C ALA A 111 -4.63 -8.44 8.08
N LEU A 112 -5.40 -9.46 7.71
CA LEU A 112 -6.10 -10.27 8.71
C LEU A 112 -5.10 -11.15 9.45
N GLU A 113 -4.81 -10.81 10.67
CA GLU A 113 -3.86 -11.51 11.53
C GLU A 113 -4.51 -12.05 12.80
N SER A 114 -3.76 -12.69 13.64
CA SER A 114 -4.21 -13.02 14.99
C SER A 114 -3.80 -11.90 15.93
N ASP A 115 -4.48 -11.77 17.08
CA ASP A 115 -3.97 -10.92 18.16
C ASP A 115 -2.52 -11.24 18.48
N GLU A 116 -1.67 -10.21 18.50
CA GLU A 116 -0.24 -10.35 18.62
C GLU A 116 0.34 -9.67 19.86
N VAL A 117 1.56 -10.00 20.22
CA VAL A 117 2.22 -9.42 21.39
C VAL A 117 3.67 -9.07 21.09
N PHE A 118 4.09 -7.91 21.59
CA PHE A 118 5.50 -7.54 21.78
C PHE A 118 5.74 -7.15 23.24
N TYR A 119 6.99 -6.93 23.58
CA TYR A 119 7.40 -6.59 24.93
C TYR A 119 8.19 -5.30 24.97
N VAL A 120 8.20 -4.68 26.15
CA VAL A 120 9.15 -3.61 26.48
C VAL A 120 9.85 -3.97 27.79
N ASP A 121 11.17 -4.02 27.74
CA ASP A 121 12.01 -4.38 28.88
C ASP A 121 12.68 -3.16 29.50
N LEU A 122 12.78 -3.12 30.85
CA LEU A 122 13.58 -2.17 31.59
C LEU A 122 14.94 -2.78 31.96
N SER A 123 16.01 -1.98 31.85
CA SER A 123 17.37 -2.40 32.18
C SER A 123 18.23 -1.23 32.72
N ASN A 124 19.43 -1.53 33.21
CA ASN A 124 20.46 -0.56 33.57
C ASN A 124 19.98 0.59 34.49
N PRO A 125 19.36 0.33 35.65
CA PRO A 125 18.89 1.38 36.53
C PRO A 125 20.08 2.16 37.15
N THR A 126 19.95 3.49 37.26
CA THR A 126 20.89 4.35 37.92
C THR A 126 20.20 5.10 39.06
N ASN A 127 20.81 5.12 40.26
CA ASN A 127 20.26 5.68 41.50
C ASN A 127 18.91 5.08 41.93
N GLY A 128 18.61 3.85 41.43
CA GLY A 128 17.43 3.06 41.71
C GLY A 128 17.69 1.57 41.50
N TYR A 129 16.68 0.75 41.63
CA TYR A 129 16.73 -0.68 41.32
C TYR A 129 15.45 -1.13 40.61
N LEU A 130 15.56 -2.20 39.85
CA LEU A 130 14.42 -2.75 39.11
C LEU A 130 13.47 -3.48 40.06
N GLY A 131 12.17 -3.17 39.96
CA GLY A 131 11.10 -3.79 40.71
C GLY A 131 10.64 -5.12 40.13
N ALA A 132 9.46 -5.55 40.56
CA ALA A 132 8.91 -6.84 40.15
C ALA A 132 8.45 -6.87 38.69
N LYS A 133 7.97 -5.73 38.15
CA LYS A 133 7.49 -5.62 36.77
C LYS A 133 8.48 -4.85 35.88
N THR A 134 9.47 -5.57 35.40
CA THR A 134 10.51 -5.03 34.50
C THR A 134 10.20 -5.23 33.02
N ARG A 135 9.17 -6.01 32.70
CA ARG A 135 8.66 -6.25 31.37
C ARG A 135 7.19 -5.86 31.30
N ALA A 136 6.84 -5.02 30.35
CA ALA A 136 5.46 -4.78 29.95
C ALA A 136 5.11 -5.67 28.76
N VAL A 137 3.90 -6.24 28.76
CA VAL A 137 3.29 -6.96 27.64
C VAL A 137 2.39 -5.97 26.89
N CYS A 138 2.62 -5.79 25.61
CA CYS A 138 1.82 -5.00 24.71
C CYS A 138 1.10 -5.94 23.76
N THR A 139 -0.23 -5.93 23.78
CA THR A 139 -1.06 -6.77 22.90
C THR A 139 -1.70 -5.90 21.84
N ILE A 140 -1.41 -6.17 20.57
CA ILE A 140 -2.08 -5.63 19.41
C ILE A 140 -3.28 -6.54 19.15
N LEU A 141 -4.47 -5.97 19.15
CA LEU A 141 -5.69 -6.69 18.77
C LEU A 141 -5.95 -6.44 17.31
N ASN A 142 -6.00 -7.49 16.53
CA ASN A 142 -6.48 -7.41 15.16
C ASN A 142 -7.94 -6.97 15.17
N ASP A 143 -8.26 -5.93 14.42
CA ASP A 143 -9.63 -5.46 14.17
C ASP A 143 -9.97 -5.44 12.66
N ASP A 144 -9.09 -6.03 11.84
CA ASP A 144 -9.36 -6.25 10.44
C ASP A 144 -10.37 -7.36 10.24
N THR A 145 -11.26 -7.13 9.31
CA THR A 145 -12.28 -8.11 8.94
C THR A 145 -11.95 -8.66 7.57
N GLN A 146 -11.90 -9.98 7.47
CA GLN A 146 -11.79 -10.61 6.15
C GLN A 146 -12.95 -10.13 5.27
N LEU A 147 -12.60 -9.41 4.21
CA LEU A 147 -13.57 -9.06 3.18
C LEU A 147 -13.92 -10.34 2.42
N VAL A 148 -15.14 -10.83 2.60
CA VAL A 148 -15.63 -11.98 1.84
C VAL A 148 -16.20 -11.48 0.53
N ILE A 149 -15.49 -11.75 -0.55
CA ILE A 149 -15.97 -11.49 -1.92
C ILE A 149 -16.59 -12.79 -2.45
N ASP A 150 -17.83 -12.72 -2.89
CA ASP A 150 -18.51 -13.84 -3.54
C ASP A 150 -18.24 -13.76 -5.05
N ILE A 151 -17.15 -14.40 -5.50
CA ILE A 151 -16.75 -14.43 -6.90
C ILE A 151 -17.71 -15.37 -7.64
N PRO A 152 -18.42 -14.93 -8.68
CA PRO A 152 -19.33 -15.79 -9.44
C PRO A 152 -18.59 -16.98 -10.04
N GLU A 153 -19.20 -18.15 -9.97
CA GLU A 153 -18.69 -19.34 -10.66
C GLU A 153 -19.18 -19.39 -12.12
N GLY A 154 -18.35 -19.96 -13.00
CA GLY A 154 -18.77 -20.25 -14.39
C GLY A 154 -18.57 -19.07 -15.35
N GLY A 155 -19.50 -18.92 -16.29
CA GLY A 155 -19.38 -17.97 -17.39
C GLY A 155 -18.69 -18.54 -18.63
N TYR A 156 -18.37 -17.66 -19.57
CA TYR A 156 -17.70 -18.04 -20.81
C TYR A 156 -16.22 -18.30 -20.57
N ASP A 157 -15.70 -19.32 -21.24
CA ASP A 157 -14.27 -19.55 -21.39
C ASP A 157 -13.94 -19.79 -22.87
N THR A 158 -12.79 -19.30 -23.32
CA THR A 158 -12.34 -19.53 -24.70
C THR A 158 -11.91 -20.98 -24.88
N PRO A 159 -12.08 -21.57 -26.09
CA PRO A 159 -11.52 -22.87 -26.39
C PRO A 159 -9.99 -22.88 -26.44
N HIS A 160 -9.35 -21.72 -26.32
CA HIS A 160 -7.91 -21.56 -26.35
C HIS A 160 -7.31 -21.64 -24.95
N ASP A 161 -6.38 -22.56 -24.77
CA ASP A 161 -5.64 -22.76 -23.54
C ASP A 161 -4.14 -23.05 -23.85
N PRO A 162 -3.26 -23.20 -22.84
CA PRO A 162 -1.86 -23.54 -23.07
C PRO A 162 -1.61 -24.79 -23.93
N ASN A 163 -2.55 -25.73 -23.95
CA ASN A 163 -2.45 -26.97 -24.71
C ASN A 163 -3.17 -26.91 -26.07
N ASN A 164 -4.05 -25.92 -26.26
CA ASN A 164 -4.83 -25.69 -27.48
C ASN A 164 -4.79 -24.22 -27.88
N PRO A 165 -3.63 -23.67 -28.24
CA PRO A 165 -3.48 -22.26 -28.59
C PRO A 165 -4.24 -21.93 -29.89
N PRO A 166 -4.51 -20.66 -30.19
CA PRO A 166 -5.05 -20.23 -31.48
C PRO A 166 -4.21 -20.74 -32.65
N ALA A 167 -4.85 -21.02 -33.78
CA ALA A 167 -4.19 -21.65 -34.92
C ALA A 167 -2.97 -20.86 -35.41
N GLY A 168 -1.81 -21.50 -35.40
CA GLY A 168 -0.55 -20.92 -35.82
C GLY A 168 0.17 -20.07 -34.78
N MET A 169 -0.33 -20.05 -33.55
CA MET A 169 0.27 -19.36 -32.40
C MET A 169 0.72 -20.36 -31.34
N SER A 170 1.47 -19.89 -30.37
CA SER A 170 1.88 -20.61 -29.15
C SER A 170 1.69 -19.71 -27.95
N LEU A 171 1.36 -20.26 -26.79
CA LEU A 171 1.37 -19.49 -25.55
C LEU A 171 2.81 -19.04 -25.27
N VAL A 172 3.03 -17.73 -25.18
CA VAL A 172 4.34 -17.15 -24.87
C VAL A 172 4.43 -16.67 -23.43
N TRP A 173 3.31 -16.31 -22.84
CA TRP A 173 3.22 -15.90 -21.44
C TRP A 173 1.78 -16.05 -20.93
N SER A 174 1.65 -16.34 -19.65
CA SER A 174 0.39 -16.22 -18.92
C SER A 174 0.63 -15.93 -17.43
N ASP A 175 -0.39 -15.39 -16.81
CA ASP A 175 -0.59 -15.42 -15.36
C ASP A 175 -2.00 -15.99 -15.11
N GLU A 176 -2.03 -17.15 -14.46
CA GLU A 176 -3.26 -17.89 -14.12
C GLU A 176 -3.66 -17.63 -12.66
N PHE A 177 -2.95 -16.77 -11.95
CA PHE A 177 -3.15 -16.37 -10.56
C PHE A 177 -3.30 -17.52 -9.55
N ASP A 178 -2.85 -18.71 -9.90
CA ASP A 178 -2.87 -19.94 -9.06
C ASP A 178 -1.89 -19.89 -7.87
N GLY A 179 -1.06 -18.86 -7.80
CA GLY A 179 -0.05 -18.67 -6.75
C GLY A 179 -0.64 -18.27 -5.40
N PRO A 180 0.14 -18.37 -4.32
CA PRO A 180 -0.30 -17.97 -2.98
C PRO A 180 -0.41 -16.44 -2.79
N GLY A 181 -0.16 -15.67 -3.83
CA GLY A 181 -0.21 -14.22 -3.84
C GLY A 181 0.17 -13.66 -5.21
N ILE A 182 0.07 -12.35 -5.36
CA ILE A 182 0.38 -11.63 -6.61
C ILE A 182 1.85 -11.83 -6.98
N ASN A 183 2.10 -12.30 -8.20
CA ASN A 183 3.45 -12.56 -8.68
C ASN A 183 4.19 -11.26 -9.01
N THR A 184 5.09 -10.83 -8.15
CA THR A 184 5.89 -9.61 -8.31
C THR A 184 6.91 -9.65 -9.47
N ALA A 185 7.12 -10.81 -10.09
CA ALA A 185 7.87 -10.92 -11.35
C ALA A 185 7.03 -10.52 -12.58
N ASN A 186 5.70 -10.43 -12.43
CA ASN A 186 4.76 -10.03 -13.47
C ASN A 186 4.15 -8.64 -13.21
N TRP A 187 3.95 -8.26 -11.94
CA TRP A 187 3.14 -7.11 -11.57
C TRP A 187 3.80 -6.20 -10.54
N ILE A 188 3.61 -4.89 -10.72
CA ILE A 188 4.00 -3.83 -9.78
C ILE A 188 2.76 -2.97 -9.51
N HIS A 189 2.51 -2.62 -8.24
CA HIS A 189 1.47 -1.66 -7.87
C HIS A 189 1.87 -0.23 -8.20
N GLU A 190 0.94 0.55 -8.72
CA GLU A 190 1.03 2.01 -8.78
C GLU A 190 0.24 2.60 -7.61
N LEU A 191 0.83 3.55 -6.89
CA LEU A 191 0.30 4.07 -5.64
C LEU A 191 -0.06 5.55 -5.73
N GLY A 192 -1.09 5.97 -4.96
CA GLY A 192 -1.40 7.37 -4.73
C GLY A 192 -2.78 7.83 -5.22
N ALA A 193 -3.11 9.08 -4.85
CA ALA A 193 -4.42 9.71 -5.02
C ALA A 193 -4.30 11.01 -5.85
N SER A 194 -3.60 10.99 -6.98
CA SER A 194 -3.33 12.17 -7.81
C SER A 194 -4.48 12.56 -8.76
N GLY A 195 -5.60 11.80 -8.75
CA GLY A 195 -6.70 11.92 -9.71
C GLY A 195 -6.39 11.33 -11.08
N TRP A 196 -5.21 10.76 -11.27
CA TRP A 196 -4.73 9.92 -12.38
C TRP A 196 -5.04 10.48 -13.79
N GLY A 197 -5.06 11.81 -13.93
CA GLY A 197 -5.38 12.50 -15.18
C GLY A 197 -6.88 12.68 -15.47
N ASN A 198 -7.76 11.96 -14.77
CA ASN A 198 -9.19 11.86 -15.03
C ASN A 198 -10.07 12.39 -13.90
N GLN A 199 -9.50 13.03 -12.86
CA GLN A 199 -10.20 13.46 -11.65
C GLN A 199 -10.82 12.27 -10.89
N GLU A 200 -10.14 11.14 -10.88
CA GLU A 200 -10.50 9.94 -10.14
C GLU A 200 -10.37 10.20 -8.63
N LEU A 201 -11.17 9.50 -7.82
CA LEU A 201 -11.31 9.76 -6.39
C LEU A 201 -10.49 8.82 -5.50
N GLN A 202 -10.19 7.62 -5.96
CA GLN A 202 -9.52 6.60 -5.15
C GLN A 202 -8.04 6.94 -4.88
N ASN A 203 -7.58 6.48 -3.76
CA ASN A 203 -6.17 6.24 -3.50
C ASN A 203 -5.84 4.80 -3.95
N TYR A 204 -4.94 4.62 -4.89
CA TYR A 204 -4.43 3.29 -5.22
C TYR A 204 -3.39 2.87 -4.20
N THR A 205 -3.58 1.68 -3.65
CA THR A 205 -2.75 1.08 -2.61
C THR A 205 -2.16 -0.26 -3.06
N ASN A 206 -1.26 -0.81 -2.27
CA ASN A 206 -0.79 -2.19 -2.37
C ASN A 206 -1.32 -3.05 -1.20
N SER A 207 -2.35 -2.56 -0.50
CA SER A 207 -3.00 -3.29 0.58
C SER A 207 -3.59 -4.61 0.08
N SER A 208 -3.50 -5.64 0.92
CA SER A 208 -4.14 -6.94 0.68
C SER A 208 -5.66 -6.87 0.67
N THR A 209 -6.28 -5.80 1.18
CA THR A 209 -7.72 -5.55 1.05
C THR A 209 -8.12 -5.02 -0.32
N ASN A 210 -7.20 -4.34 -1.02
CA ASN A 210 -7.46 -3.81 -2.36
C ASN A 210 -7.00 -4.72 -3.50
N SER A 211 -6.03 -5.63 -3.27
CA SER A 211 -5.63 -6.61 -4.28
C SER A 211 -4.98 -7.84 -3.68
N TYR A 212 -5.44 -9.01 -4.08
CA TYR A 212 -4.96 -10.31 -3.62
C TYR A 212 -5.29 -11.41 -4.62
N THR A 213 -4.79 -12.62 -4.38
CA THR A 213 -5.19 -13.81 -5.16
C THR A 213 -6.08 -14.70 -4.30
N GLU A 214 -7.21 -15.14 -4.86
CA GLU A 214 -8.15 -16.04 -4.22
C GLU A 214 -8.77 -16.98 -5.25
N ASP A 215 -8.80 -18.28 -4.95
CA ASP A 215 -9.40 -19.35 -5.79
C ASP A 215 -8.94 -19.30 -7.26
N GLY A 216 -7.64 -19.02 -7.50
CA GLY A 216 -7.09 -18.93 -8.85
C GLY A 216 -7.44 -17.64 -9.58
N ASN A 217 -7.85 -16.60 -8.88
CA ASN A 217 -8.17 -15.31 -9.47
C ASN A 217 -7.33 -14.19 -8.84
N LEU A 218 -6.97 -13.19 -9.64
CA LEU A 218 -6.57 -11.89 -9.12
C LEU A 218 -7.84 -11.09 -8.80
N VAL A 219 -7.99 -10.66 -7.57
CA VAL A 219 -9.11 -9.81 -7.13
C VAL A 219 -8.62 -8.39 -6.90
N ILE A 220 -9.24 -7.41 -7.56
CA ILE A 220 -9.02 -5.98 -7.35
C ILE A 220 -10.28 -5.39 -6.77
N VAL A 221 -10.20 -4.85 -5.56
CA VAL A 221 -11.36 -4.36 -4.79
C VAL A 221 -11.32 -2.85 -4.65
N ALA A 222 -12.43 -2.20 -5.00
CA ALA A 222 -12.70 -0.82 -4.66
C ALA A 222 -13.49 -0.76 -3.34
N LEU A 223 -12.99 0.00 -2.38
CA LEU A 223 -13.57 0.20 -1.05
C LEU A 223 -13.97 1.66 -0.85
N GLU A 224 -14.99 1.88 -0.02
CA GLU A 224 -15.30 3.17 0.57
C GLU A 224 -14.95 3.12 2.05
N GLU A 225 -13.91 3.84 2.46
CA GLU A 225 -13.42 3.85 3.83
C GLU A 225 -12.85 5.21 4.22
N GLY A 226 -12.90 5.54 5.51
CA GLY A 226 -12.34 6.79 6.02
C GLY A 226 -12.92 8.09 5.40
N GLY A 227 -14.06 8.00 4.70
CA GLY A 227 -14.66 9.12 3.97
C GLY A 227 -14.03 9.40 2.60
N GLY A 228 -13.29 8.44 2.06
CA GLY A 228 -12.70 8.41 0.72
C GLY A 228 -12.85 7.04 0.08
N TYR A 229 -12.04 6.77 -0.95
CA TYR A 229 -12.06 5.51 -1.68
C TYR A 229 -10.63 4.98 -1.80
N THR A 230 -10.49 3.65 -1.67
CA THR A 230 -9.25 2.93 -1.98
C THR A 230 -9.50 1.89 -3.06
N SER A 231 -8.45 1.51 -3.78
CA SER A 231 -8.48 0.46 -4.80
C SER A 231 -7.05 0.05 -5.16
N ALA A 232 -6.90 -0.84 -6.16
CA ALA A 232 -5.59 -1.18 -6.68
C ALA A 232 -5.46 -0.91 -8.18
N ARG A 233 -4.23 -0.57 -8.58
CA ARG A 233 -3.78 -0.46 -9.97
C ARG A 233 -2.43 -1.13 -10.09
N MET A 234 -2.35 -2.11 -10.98
CA MET A 234 -1.15 -2.90 -11.18
C MET A 234 -0.71 -2.82 -12.63
N LYS A 235 0.59 -2.86 -12.87
CA LYS A 235 1.18 -2.83 -14.20
C LYS A 235 2.29 -3.85 -14.38
N SER A 236 2.53 -4.27 -15.62
CA SER A 236 3.63 -5.14 -15.99
C SER A 236 4.84 -4.41 -16.60
N GLU A 237 4.90 -3.08 -16.51
CA GLU A 237 5.96 -2.23 -17.07
C GLU A 237 7.35 -2.68 -16.61
N GLY A 238 8.26 -2.90 -17.58
CA GLY A 238 9.63 -3.35 -17.32
C GLY A 238 9.76 -4.80 -16.86
N LEU A 239 8.66 -5.53 -16.71
CA LEU A 239 8.60 -6.95 -16.34
C LEU A 239 8.12 -7.81 -17.50
N GLN A 240 6.94 -7.50 -18.06
CA GLN A 240 6.31 -8.21 -19.16
C GLN A 240 5.80 -7.21 -20.19
N GLU A 241 6.34 -7.26 -21.39
CA GLU A 241 5.99 -6.38 -22.51
C GLU A 241 5.82 -7.23 -23.77
N PHE A 242 4.78 -6.91 -24.55
CA PHE A 242 4.39 -7.69 -25.71
C PHE A 242 4.18 -6.81 -26.93
N GLN A 243 4.41 -7.38 -28.08
CA GLN A 243 4.16 -6.77 -29.40
C GLN A 243 3.47 -7.80 -30.27
N PHE A 244 2.26 -7.51 -30.72
CA PHE A 244 1.41 -8.39 -31.53
C PHE A 244 1.01 -9.69 -30.83
N GLY A 245 0.18 -10.46 -31.53
CA GLY A 245 -0.35 -11.73 -31.05
C GLY A 245 -1.82 -11.65 -30.65
N ARG A 246 -2.29 -12.67 -29.96
CA ARG A 246 -3.60 -12.70 -29.34
C ARG A 246 -3.42 -12.59 -27.82
N ILE A 247 -4.21 -11.73 -27.21
CA ILE A 247 -4.31 -11.55 -25.77
C ILE A 247 -5.72 -11.95 -25.36
N ASP A 248 -5.83 -12.84 -24.37
CA ASP A 248 -7.09 -13.23 -23.75
C ASP A 248 -7.05 -12.92 -22.26
N VAL A 249 -8.06 -12.18 -21.77
CA VAL A 249 -8.24 -11.89 -20.35
C VAL A 249 -9.63 -12.32 -19.94
N ARG A 250 -9.73 -13.29 -19.01
CA ARG A 250 -11.01 -13.76 -18.48
C ARG A 250 -11.28 -13.06 -17.16
N ALA A 251 -12.40 -12.33 -17.09
CA ALA A 251 -12.73 -11.55 -15.91
C ALA A 251 -14.24 -11.41 -15.68
N VAL A 252 -14.61 -11.14 -14.43
CA VAL A 252 -15.91 -10.60 -14.01
C VAL A 252 -15.71 -9.17 -13.53
N LEU A 253 -16.64 -8.28 -13.83
CA LEU A 253 -16.48 -6.84 -13.68
C LEU A 253 -17.37 -6.27 -12.56
N PRO A 254 -16.97 -5.18 -11.90
CA PRO A 254 -17.82 -4.48 -10.94
C PRO A 254 -18.99 -3.77 -11.61
N GLN A 255 -20.01 -3.44 -10.81
CA GLN A 255 -21.15 -2.63 -11.23
C GLN A 255 -21.47 -1.54 -10.20
N GLY A 256 -22.12 -0.46 -10.64
CA GLY A 256 -22.51 0.67 -9.81
C GLY A 256 -22.01 2.00 -10.35
N GLN A 257 -22.80 3.06 -10.15
CA GLN A 257 -22.44 4.40 -10.58
C GLN A 257 -21.05 4.81 -10.05
N GLY A 258 -20.20 5.36 -10.91
CA GLY A 258 -18.86 5.82 -10.52
C GLY A 258 -17.78 4.74 -10.47
N LEU A 259 -18.06 3.49 -10.85
CA LEU A 259 -17.03 2.44 -10.92
C LEU A 259 -16.51 2.27 -12.35
N TRP A 260 -15.18 2.19 -12.47
CA TRP A 260 -14.46 2.15 -13.74
C TRP A 260 -13.37 1.09 -13.74
N PRO A 261 -13.73 -0.17 -13.98
CA PRO A 261 -12.74 -1.20 -14.24
C PRO A 261 -12.09 -1.01 -15.62
N ALA A 262 -10.79 -1.32 -15.70
CA ALA A 262 -10.05 -1.30 -16.95
C ALA A 262 -9.02 -2.43 -17.03
N ILE A 263 -8.97 -3.07 -18.19
CA ILE A 263 -7.96 -4.01 -18.65
C ILE A 263 -7.36 -3.39 -19.90
N TRP A 264 -6.15 -2.88 -19.82
CA TRP A 264 -5.58 -2.05 -20.86
C TRP A 264 -4.06 -2.15 -20.95
N MET A 265 -3.51 -1.56 -21.98
CA MET A 265 -2.07 -1.57 -22.25
C MET A 265 -1.56 -0.17 -22.61
N LEU A 266 -0.33 0.12 -22.20
CA LEU A 266 0.36 1.36 -22.50
C LEU A 266 1.69 1.07 -23.21
N GLY A 267 2.09 1.94 -24.13
CA GLY A 267 3.34 1.76 -24.87
C GLY A 267 4.57 1.74 -23.95
N ALA A 268 5.45 0.77 -24.13
CA ALA A 268 6.63 0.57 -23.28
C ALA A 268 7.61 1.75 -23.32
N ASN A 269 7.55 2.57 -24.36
CA ASN A 269 8.32 3.82 -24.50
C ASN A 269 7.66 5.04 -23.81
N HIS A 270 6.60 4.84 -22.99
CA HIS A 270 5.87 5.90 -22.29
C HIS A 270 6.80 6.85 -21.51
N GLY A 271 7.83 6.32 -20.87
CA GLY A 271 8.81 7.13 -20.12
C GLY A 271 9.65 8.06 -20.99
N GLU A 272 9.71 7.83 -22.30
CA GLU A 272 10.51 8.60 -23.27
C GLU A 272 9.66 9.65 -24.02
N VAL A 273 8.50 9.23 -24.52
CA VAL A 273 7.68 10.08 -25.41
C VAL A 273 6.43 10.64 -24.70
N GLY A 274 5.98 10.01 -23.63
CA GLY A 274 4.78 10.40 -22.89
C GLY A 274 3.49 9.92 -23.55
N TRP A 275 2.36 10.16 -22.86
CA TRP A 275 1.02 9.91 -23.35
C TRP A 275 0.46 11.15 -24.05
N PRO A 276 -0.29 11.02 -25.15
CA PRO A 276 -0.72 9.79 -25.85
C PRO A 276 0.22 9.30 -26.96
N GLU A 277 1.40 9.87 -27.11
CA GLU A 277 2.35 9.52 -28.18
C GLU A 277 2.84 8.06 -28.08
N CYS A 278 2.99 7.53 -26.86
CA CYS A 278 3.38 6.13 -26.65
C CYS A 278 2.31 5.13 -27.11
N GLY A 279 1.06 5.57 -27.27
CA GLY A 279 -0.10 4.74 -27.57
C GLY A 279 -0.71 4.10 -26.31
N GLU A 280 -2.03 3.86 -26.39
CA GLU A 280 -2.84 3.16 -25.40
C GLU A 280 -3.81 2.24 -26.10
N ILE A 281 -3.98 1.03 -25.58
CA ILE A 281 -4.92 0.03 -26.09
C ILE A 281 -5.79 -0.43 -24.93
N ASP A 282 -7.05 -0.02 -24.92
CA ASP A 282 -8.03 -0.45 -23.93
C ASP A 282 -8.69 -1.73 -24.45
N ILE A 283 -8.27 -2.87 -23.88
CA ILE A 283 -8.87 -4.17 -24.23
C ILE A 283 -10.30 -4.22 -23.71
N MET A 284 -10.52 -3.72 -22.48
CA MET A 284 -11.81 -3.61 -21.85
C MET A 284 -11.86 -2.42 -20.91
N GLU A 285 -12.87 -1.58 -21.08
CA GLU A 285 -13.31 -0.60 -20.09
C GLU A 285 -14.82 -0.74 -19.86
N LEU A 286 -15.29 -0.44 -18.64
CA LEU A 286 -16.72 -0.42 -18.34
C LEU A 286 -17.08 0.81 -17.51
N LYS A 287 -18.29 1.34 -17.73
CA LYS A 287 -18.94 2.30 -16.84
C LYS A 287 -19.90 1.55 -15.96
N GLY A 288 -19.66 1.56 -14.65
CA GLY A 288 -20.45 0.76 -13.72
C GLY A 288 -21.96 1.06 -13.70
N ASP A 289 -22.39 2.24 -14.17
CA ASP A 289 -23.81 2.59 -14.37
C ASP A 289 -24.44 1.95 -15.62
N ALA A 290 -23.61 1.36 -16.48
CA ALA A 290 -24.03 0.60 -17.65
C ALA A 290 -23.34 -0.78 -17.67
N PRO A 291 -23.58 -1.65 -16.66
CA PRO A 291 -22.79 -2.87 -16.42
C PRO A 291 -22.97 -3.95 -17.49
N ASN A 292 -23.85 -3.74 -18.47
CA ASN A 292 -24.02 -4.60 -19.65
C ASN A 292 -23.30 -4.05 -20.89
N LYS A 293 -22.41 -3.04 -20.74
CA LYS A 293 -21.77 -2.38 -21.88
C LYS A 293 -20.29 -2.18 -21.62
N VAL A 294 -19.44 -2.80 -22.44
CA VAL A 294 -17.98 -2.57 -22.42
C VAL A 294 -17.52 -1.82 -23.65
N TYR A 295 -16.36 -1.19 -23.50
CA TYR A 295 -15.70 -0.37 -24.50
C TYR A 295 -14.34 -0.98 -24.81
N GLY A 296 -13.98 -1.00 -26.10
CA GLY A 296 -12.63 -1.26 -26.58
C GLY A 296 -12.16 -0.04 -27.36
N THR A 297 -11.00 0.50 -27.03
CA THR A 297 -10.52 1.78 -27.55
C THR A 297 -9.01 1.71 -27.83
N CYS A 298 -8.51 2.58 -28.69
CA CYS A 298 -7.10 2.90 -28.74
C CYS A 298 -6.89 4.43 -28.87
N HIS A 299 -5.82 4.91 -28.25
CA HIS A 299 -5.43 6.32 -28.21
C HIS A 299 -3.99 6.49 -28.67
N TRP A 300 -3.69 7.59 -29.40
CA TRP A 300 -2.34 7.87 -29.91
C TRP A 300 -2.14 9.34 -30.28
N GLY A 301 -0.97 9.69 -30.79
CA GLY A 301 -0.65 11.00 -31.36
C GLY A 301 -0.35 12.06 -30.30
N GLU A 302 -0.51 13.33 -30.64
CA GLU A 302 -0.25 14.45 -29.73
C GLU A 302 -1.55 15.06 -29.21
N ILE A 303 -1.48 15.66 -28.00
CA ILE A 303 -2.59 16.47 -27.48
C ILE A 303 -2.66 17.75 -28.30
N VAL A 304 -3.75 17.89 -29.08
CA VAL A 304 -3.97 19.09 -29.89
C VAL A 304 -4.51 20.24 -29.06
N SER A 305 -4.43 21.48 -29.65
CA SER A 305 -4.99 22.66 -28.98
C SER A 305 -6.47 22.50 -28.72
N GLY A 306 -6.84 22.47 -27.43
CA GLY A 306 -8.21 22.18 -26.95
C GLY A 306 -8.32 20.87 -26.15
N GLY A 307 -7.21 20.12 -25.97
CA GLY A 307 -7.12 18.95 -25.09
C GLY A 307 -7.55 17.62 -25.73
N GLY A 308 -7.82 17.59 -27.05
CA GLY A 308 -8.13 16.34 -27.75
C GLY A 308 -6.88 15.66 -28.29
N HIS A 309 -6.98 14.36 -28.53
CA HIS A 309 -5.99 13.52 -29.20
C HIS A 309 -6.72 12.49 -30.08
N PRO A 310 -6.06 11.89 -31.08
CA PRO A 310 -6.63 10.84 -31.89
C PRO A 310 -7.00 9.62 -31.04
N ASN A 311 -8.19 9.12 -31.24
CA ASN A 311 -8.66 7.86 -30.65
C ASN A 311 -9.74 7.26 -31.53
N VAL A 312 -9.95 5.94 -31.42
CA VAL A 312 -11.04 5.23 -32.02
C VAL A 312 -11.46 4.08 -31.14
N GLY A 313 -12.75 3.89 -30.94
CA GLY A 313 -13.29 2.85 -30.11
C GLY A 313 -14.67 2.40 -30.55
N SER A 314 -15.11 1.28 -30.00
CA SER A 314 -16.43 0.71 -30.19
C SER A 314 -16.94 0.09 -28.88
N THR A 315 -18.19 -0.37 -28.91
CA THR A 315 -18.85 -0.95 -27.74
C THR A 315 -19.52 -2.25 -28.10
N VAL A 316 -19.58 -3.18 -27.13
CA VAL A 316 -20.36 -4.40 -27.18
C VAL A 316 -21.26 -4.51 -25.95
N PHE A 317 -22.39 -5.15 -26.10
CA PHE A 317 -23.37 -5.34 -25.04
C PHE A 317 -23.51 -6.83 -24.71
N SER A 318 -23.63 -7.16 -23.41
CA SER A 318 -24.15 -8.46 -23.00
C SER A 318 -25.63 -8.58 -23.35
N ASP A 319 -26.14 -9.80 -23.43
CA ASP A 319 -27.59 -10.06 -23.62
C ASP A 319 -28.36 -9.62 -22.37
N PHE A 320 -29.30 -8.69 -22.56
CA PHE A 320 -30.16 -8.22 -21.45
C PHE A 320 -31.06 -9.37 -20.94
N PRO A 321 -31.24 -9.58 -19.61
CA PRO A 321 -30.86 -8.68 -18.52
C PRO A 321 -29.46 -8.94 -17.92
N ALA A 322 -28.66 -9.86 -18.48
CA ALA A 322 -27.33 -10.17 -17.96
C ALA A 322 -26.38 -8.96 -17.98
N THR A 323 -25.45 -8.93 -17.07
CA THR A 323 -24.40 -7.93 -16.95
C THR A 323 -23.03 -8.59 -16.95
N TYR A 324 -21.97 -7.83 -17.13
CA TYR A 324 -20.60 -8.32 -17.00
C TYR A 324 -20.15 -8.54 -15.55
N ALA A 325 -21.06 -8.34 -14.58
CA ALA A 325 -20.86 -8.64 -13.16
C ALA A 325 -21.46 -9.99 -12.74
N ASP A 326 -22.26 -10.65 -13.59
CA ASP A 326 -23.03 -11.84 -13.23
C ASP A 326 -22.21 -13.15 -13.42
N GLU A 327 -21.26 -13.15 -14.36
CA GLU A 327 -20.42 -14.29 -14.71
C GLU A 327 -19.14 -13.86 -15.42
N PHE A 328 -18.16 -14.79 -15.54
CA PHE A 328 -16.91 -14.52 -16.24
C PHE A 328 -17.13 -14.41 -17.76
N HIS A 329 -16.38 -13.48 -18.35
CA HIS A 329 -16.30 -13.26 -19.80
C HIS A 329 -14.85 -13.18 -20.24
N VAL A 330 -14.57 -13.48 -21.52
CA VAL A 330 -13.25 -13.35 -22.10
C VAL A 330 -13.19 -12.11 -22.98
N PHE A 331 -12.34 -11.19 -22.60
CA PHE A 331 -12.03 -9.97 -23.35
C PHE A 331 -10.72 -10.19 -24.09
N SER A 332 -10.77 -10.12 -25.43
CA SER A 332 -9.62 -10.48 -26.27
C SER A 332 -9.22 -9.35 -27.22
N LEU A 333 -7.92 -9.32 -27.51
CA LEU A 333 -7.33 -8.51 -28.57
C LEU A 333 -6.51 -9.38 -29.50
N GLU A 334 -6.87 -9.43 -30.78
CA GLU A 334 -6.01 -9.94 -31.84
C GLU A 334 -5.26 -8.77 -32.48
N TRP A 335 -3.95 -8.75 -32.31
CA TRP A 335 -3.11 -7.61 -32.68
C TRP A 335 -2.01 -8.06 -33.65
N SER A 336 -2.00 -7.45 -34.80
CA SER A 336 -1.03 -7.67 -35.88
C SER A 336 -0.40 -6.35 -36.32
N PRO A 337 0.67 -6.36 -37.15
CA PRO A 337 1.23 -5.12 -37.71
C PRO A 337 0.20 -4.26 -38.44
N ASP A 338 -0.83 -4.87 -39.00
CA ASP A 338 -1.78 -4.21 -39.90
C ASP A 338 -3.14 -3.92 -39.26
N THR A 339 -3.52 -4.67 -38.23
CA THR A 339 -4.86 -4.61 -37.62
C THR A 339 -4.84 -4.94 -36.13
N MET A 340 -5.76 -4.32 -35.42
CA MET A 340 -6.19 -4.72 -34.09
C MET A 340 -7.68 -5.07 -34.13
N VAL A 341 -8.05 -6.23 -33.57
CA VAL A 341 -9.44 -6.70 -33.49
C VAL A 341 -9.78 -6.99 -32.03
N TRP A 342 -10.81 -6.37 -31.52
CA TRP A 342 -11.35 -6.62 -30.18
C TRP A 342 -12.46 -7.68 -30.28
N LEU A 343 -12.37 -8.65 -29.38
CA LEU A 343 -13.37 -9.72 -29.30
C LEU A 343 -13.92 -9.79 -27.87
N MET A 344 -15.18 -10.17 -27.76
CA MET A 344 -15.84 -10.49 -26.51
C MET A 344 -16.44 -11.90 -26.64
N ASN A 345 -15.98 -12.82 -25.78
CA ASN A 345 -16.33 -14.25 -25.87
C ASN A 345 -16.08 -14.83 -27.29
N ASP A 346 -14.90 -14.57 -27.84
CA ASP A 346 -14.45 -14.94 -29.20
C ASP A 346 -15.23 -14.31 -30.37
N GLU A 347 -16.22 -13.46 -30.09
CA GLU A 347 -16.96 -12.77 -31.14
C GLU A 347 -16.39 -11.36 -31.39
N PRO A 348 -15.89 -11.07 -32.61
CA PRO A 348 -15.30 -9.78 -32.91
C PRO A 348 -16.36 -8.65 -32.95
N TYR A 349 -16.09 -7.52 -32.29
CA TYR A 349 -17.01 -6.39 -32.29
C TYR A 349 -16.38 -5.06 -32.75
N HIS A 350 -15.04 -4.97 -32.75
CA HIS A 350 -14.32 -3.78 -33.16
C HIS A 350 -13.05 -4.14 -33.93
N MET A 351 -12.71 -3.38 -34.95
CA MET A 351 -11.49 -3.55 -35.72
C MET A 351 -10.90 -2.20 -36.12
N VAL A 352 -9.61 -2.05 -35.93
CA VAL A 352 -8.82 -0.88 -36.35
C VAL A 352 -7.71 -1.33 -37.28
N THR A 353 -7.56 -0.63 -38.39
CA THR A 353 -6.42 -0.82 -39.30
C THR A 353 -5.28 0.07 -38.85
N THR A 354 -4.15 -0.51 -38.49
CA THR A 354 -2.95 0.20 -38.03
C THR A 354 -2.01 0.58 -39.14
N GLN A 355 -2.11 -0.10 -40.30
CA GLN A 355 -1.26 0.17 -41.47
C GLN A 355 -1.69 1.44 -42.19
N GLY A 356 -0.79 2.39 -42.31
CA GLY A 356 -1.01 3.63 -43.06
C GLY A 356 -2.00 4.62 -42.47
N THR A 357 -2.44 4.39 -41.25
CA THR A 357 -3.14 5.37 -40.43
C THR A 357 -2.11 6.40 -39.94
N ILE A 358 -1.75 7.28 -40.83
CA ILE A 358 -1.32 8.58 -40.40
C ILE A 358 -2.61 9.24 -39.93
N ASP A 359 -2.70 9.58 -38.63
CA ASP A 359 -3.69 10.51 -38.13
C ASP A 359 -3.88 11.64 -39.14
N PRO A 360 -5.11 12.18 -39.33
CA PRO A 360 -5.31 13.38 -40.15
C PRO A 360 -4.37 14.54 -39.83
N ALA A 361 -3.80 14.57 -38.62
CA ALA A 361 -2.75 15.50 -38.20
C ALA A 361 -1.33 15.09 -38.62
N GLY A 362 -1.12 13.87 -39.12
CA GLY A 362 0.17 13.41 -39.65
C GLY A 362 1.04 12.61 -38.68
N TYR A 363 0.50 12.20 -37.51
CA TYR A 363 1.25 11.42 -36.51
C TYR A 363 1.30 9.93 -36.86
N PRO A 364 2.49 9.27 -36.73
CA PRO A 364 2.55 7.81 -36.86
C PRO A 364 1.80 7.13 -35.72
N THR A 365 1.16 6.00 -36.02
CA THR A 365 0.54 5.17 -34.99
C THR A 365 1.60 4.36 -34.27
N PRO A 366 1.62 4.30 -32.92
CA PRO A 366 2.64 3.61 -32.14
C PRO A 366 2.40 2.10 -31.99
N PHE A 367 1.33 1.56 -32.60
CA PHE A 367 0.88 0.19 -32.42
C PHE A 367 1.76 -0.89 -33.07
N ASN A 368 2.97 -0.53 -33.44
CA ASN A 368 4.06 -1.44 -33.86
C ASN A 368 5.22 -1.46 -32.87
N ASP A 369 5.02 -0.93 -31.67
CA ASP A 369 5.97 -0.97 -30.57
C ASP A 369 5.48 -1.94 -29.47
N PRO A 370 6.33 -2.37 -28.51
CA PRO A 370 5.89 -3.15 -27.38
C PRO A 370 5.00 -2.37 -26.41
N PHE A 371 4.04 -3.07 -25.78
CA PHE A 371 3.12 -2.54 -24.77
C PHE A 371 3.15 -3.40 -23.52
N PHE A 372 2.89 -2.79 -22.37
CA PHE A 372 2.72 -3.47 -21.08
C PHE A 372 1.27 -3.36 -20.59
N PHE A 373 0.85 -4.32 -19.76
CA PHE A 373 -0.49 -4.35 -19.18
C PHE A 373 -0.66 -3.38 -18.02
N ILE A 374 -1.89 -2.87 -17.87
CA ILE A 374 -2.38 -2.20 -16.66
C ILE A 374 -3.76 -2.77 -16.33
N LEU A 375 -3.97 -3.11 -15.06
CA LEU A 375 -5.21 -3.67 -14.52
C LEU A 375 -5.63 -2.80 -13.33
N ASN A 376 -6.85 -2.25 -13.33
CA ASN A 376 -7.32 -1.41 -12.23
C ASN A 376 -8.85 -1.34 -12.13
N VAL A 377 -9.32 -0.92 -10.96
CA VAL A 377 -10.68 -0.41 -10.77
C VAL A 377 -10.57 1.03 -10.27
N ALA A 378 -10.93 1.99 -11.11
CA ALA A 378 -11.01 3.39 -10.70
C ALA A 378 -12.36 3.71 -10.06
N VAL A 379 -12.41 4.75 -9.23
CA VAL A 379 -13.61 5.26 -8.61
C VAL A 379 -13.81 6.72 -9.01
N GLY A 380 -14.93 7.03 -9.64
CA GLY A 380 -15.21 8.36 -10.19
C GLY A 380 -14.37 8.68 -11.42
N GLY A 381 -14.48 9.91 -11.86
CA GLY A 381 -13.71 10.44 -12.98
C GLY A 381 -14.55 11.05 -14.09
N THR A 382 -13.86 11.76 -15.00
CA THR A 382 -14.51 12.53 -16.08
C THR A 382 -15.20 11.67 -17.12
N PHE A 383 -14.81 10.37 -17.23
CA PHE A 383 -15.39 9.44 -18.20
C PHE A 383 -16.81 9.01 -17.86
N LEU A 384 -17.12 8.81 -16.56
CA LEU A 384 -18.37 8.19 -16.11
C LEU A 384 -19.09 8.93 -14.99
N GLY A 385 -18.48 9.98 -14.43
CA GLY A 385 -19.01 10.68 -13.26
C GLY A 385 -18.55 10.05 -11.94
N TYR A 386 -19.29 10.33 -10.88
CA TYR A 386 -18.88 9.98 -9.52
C TYR A 386 -19.87 9.01 -8.88
N PRO A 387 -19.46 8.23 -7.86
CA PRO A 387 -20.37 7.45 -7.03
C PRO A 387 -21.48 8.31 -6.45
N ASP A 388 -22.63 7.73 -6.25
CA ASP A 388 -23.80 8.33 -5.62
C ASP A 388 -24.41 7.37 -4.56
N GLU A 389 -25.54 7.74 -4.00
CA GLU A 389 -26.25 6.94 -2.98
C GLU A 389 -26.69 5.53 -3.44
N THR A 390 -26.62 5.24 -4.73
CA THR A 390 -26.94 3.93 -5.29
C THR A 390 -25.71 3.04 -5.44
N THR A 391 -24.51 3.60 -5.30
CA THR A 391 -23.26 2.85 -5.42
C THR A 391 -23.03 2.06 -4.13
N LEU A 392 -22.94 0.75 -4.26
CA LEU A 392 -22.65 -0.13 -3.13
C LEU A 392 -21.17 -0.51 -3.15
N PHE A 393 -20.53 -0.40 -1.99
CA PHE A 393 -19.18 -0.89 -1.76
C PHE A 393 -19.21 -2.05 -0.74
N PRO A 394 -18.28 -3.01 -0.80
CA PRO A 394 -17.21 -3.14 -1.78
C PRO A 394 -17.70 -3.53 -3.16
N GLN A 395 -16.89 -3.20 -4.19
CA GLN A 395 -17.04 -3.71 -5.54
C GLN A 395 -15.69 -4.22 -6.05
N PHE A 396 -15.71 -5.23 -6.91
CA PHE A 396 -14.47 -5.88 -7.32
C PHE A 396 -14.46 -6.25 -8.80
N MET A 397 -13.26 -6.35 -9.35
CA MET A 397 -12.96 -7.06 -10.59
C MET A 397 -12.14 -8.31 -10.21
N ALA A 398 -12.62 -9.49 -10.63
CA ALA A 398 -11.84 -10.72 -10.51
C ALA A 398 -11.35 -11.16 -11.88
N ILE A 399 -10.08 -11.49 -12.00
CA ILE A 399 -9.41 -11.92 -13.24
C ILE A 399 -8.89 -13.33 -13.04
N ASP A 400 -9.43 -14.28 -13.80
CA ASP A 400 -9.05 -15.69 -13.78
C ASP A 400 -7.68 -15.91 -14.46
N TYR A 401 -7.48 -15.30 -15.62
CA TYR A 401 -6.18 -15.34 -16.29
C TYR A 401 -5.92 -14.16 -17.21
N VAL A 402 -4.63 -13.94 -17.48
CA VAL A 402 -4.14 -13.16 -18.62
C VAL A 402 -3.22 -14.05 -19.44
N ARG A 403 -3.53 -14.29 -20.72
CA ARG A 403 -2.78 -15.15 -21.63
C ARG A 403 -2.37 -14.39 -22.87
N VAL A 404 -1.14 -14.60 -23.31
CA VAL A 404 -0.58 -14.02 -24.56
C VAL A 404 -0.08 -15.13 -25.46
N TYR A 405 -0.59 -15.13 -26.68
CA TYR A 405 -0.23 -16.08 -27.74
C TYR A 405 0.44 -15.35 -28.91
N GLN A 406 1.56 -15.90 -29.39
CA GLN A 406 2.32 -15.38 -30.55
C GLN A 406 2.75 -16.50 -31.52
#